data_b9b0015d1bec3f867215007233ebffb2
#
_entry.id   b9b0015d1bec3f867215007233ebffb2
#
_cell.length_a   1.000
_cell.length_b   1.000
_cell.length_c   1.000
_cell.angle_alpha   90.00
_cell.angle_beta   90.00
_cell.angle_gamma   90.00
#
_symmetry.space_group_name_H-M   'P 1'
#
loop_
_entity.id
_entity.type
_entity.pdbx_description
1 polymer ?
#
loop_
_entity_poly.entity_id
_entity_poly.type
_entity_poly.pdbx_seq_one_letter_code
_entity_poly.pdbx_strand_id
1 'polypeptide(L)'
;KFIGKTHKFKNCLNLMTLDRIDESLIQKKFVFDKSELNEKFSQLFDEIPQQYVELTVSIVEMAQKELGVRFDSSIYLALSDHITYAVRRYKKNENLKNALLFEVKKFYPNEFKVALKSLDMIQYETGCIMTEDEAGYIAMHFVNAQQNGEEMSQTVKVTKMVEDILHIVEYHYQIKLDENSLNYTRFVTHIRYFARRLFAKELNQDTDDILYQQIRERYPDAYRCVLKVKKYIKENCDIELTNEEMTYFMLHINRVCSRIKS
;
A
#
# COMPACT_ATOMS: atom_id res chain seq x y z
N LYS A 1 -12.33 -23.84 -11.56
CA LYS A 1 -11.89 -24.68 -10.43
C LYS A 1 -10.44 -25.05 -10.66
N PHE A 2 -9.54 -24.64 -9.79
CA PHE A 2 -8.14 -25.05 -9.84
C PHE A 2 -7.89 -26.10 -8.76
N ILE A 3 -7.15 -27.14 -9.09
CA ILE A 3 -6.91 -28.29 -8.22
C ILE A 3 -5.40 -28.53 -8.16
N GLY A 4 -4.81 -28.48 -6.96
CA GLY A 4 -3.39 -28.74 -6.74
C GLY A 4 -3.11 -30.06 -6.01
N LYS A 5 -2.04 -30.74 -6.35
CA LYS A 5 -1.57 -32.02 -5.82
C LYS A 5 -0.14 -31.99 -5.32
N THR A 6 0.17 -32.67 -4.22
CA THR A 6 1.47 -32.81 -3.55
C THR A 6 2.51 -33.59 -4.35
N HIS A 7 2.70 -33.59 -5.54
CA HIS A 7 3.90 -34.07 -6.25
C HIS A 7 3.93 -33.90 -7.76
N LYS A 8 2.87 -33.42 -8.34
CA LYS A 8 2.89 -32.96 -9.75
C LYS A 8 1.62 -32.15 -9.98
N PHE A 9 1.72 -30.83 -9.96
CA PHE A 9 0.68 -30.03 -10.57
C PHE A 9 0.62 -30.38 -12.05
N LYS A 10 -0.45 -30.98 -12.49
CA LYS A 10 -0.86 -30.89 -13.88
C LYS A 10 -1.91 -29.81 -13.92
N ASN A 11 -1.62 -28.72 -14.63
CA ASN A 11 -2.63 -27.75 -15.00
C ASN A 11 -3.74 -28.46 -15.74
N CYS A 12 -4.83 -28.79 -15.04
CA CYS A 12 -6.01 -29.36 -15.68
C CYS A 12 -6.89 -28.20 -16.12
N LEU A 13 -6.54 -27.60 -17.25
CA LEU A 13 -7.24 -26.49 -17.91
C LEU A 13 -8.52 -26.93 -18.64
N ASN A 14 -8.91 -28.21 -18.62
CA ASN A 14 -10.11 -28.65 -19.29
C ASN A 14 -11.21 -29.05 -18.28
N LEU A 15 -12.26 -28.24 -18.24
CA LEU A 15 -13.49 -28.46 -17.47
C LEU A 15 -14.12 -29.87 -17.65
N MET A 16 -13.77 -30.60 -18.72
CA MET A 16 -14.28 -31.95 -19.03
C MET A 16 -13.50 -33.10 -18.39
N THR A 17 -12.37 -32.83 -17.69
CA THR A 17 -11.54 -33.89 -17.10
C THR A 17 -11.63 -33.96 -15.56
N LEU A 18 -12.47 -33.15 -14.94
CA LEU A 18 -12.66 -33.10 -13.48
C LEU A 18 -13.21 -34.39 -12.88
N ASP A 19 -13.97 -35.17 -13.65
CA ASP A 19 -14.62 -36.43 -13.19
C ASP A 19 -13.63 -37.61 -12.99
N ARG A 20 -12.32 -37.39 -13.28
CA ARG A 20 -11.28 -38.42 -13.16
C ARG A 20 -10.22 -38.13 -12.09
N ILE A 21 -10.36 -37.06 -11.30
CA ILE A 21 -9.41 -36.74 -10.26
C ILE A 21 -9.93 -37.24 -8.92
N ASP A 22 -9.14 -38.07 -8.26
CA ASP A 22 -9.43 -38.54 -6.91
C ASP A 22 -9.43 -37.34 -5.95
N GLU A 23 -10.58 -37.03 -5.38
CA GLU A 23 -10.74 -35.86 -4.46
C GLU A 23 -9.84 -35.96 -3.21
N SER A 24 -9.42 -37.17 -2.81
CA SER A 24 -8.50 -37.38 -1.69
C SER A 24 -7.10 -36.80 -1.94
N LEU A 25 -6.77 -36.53 -3.19
CA LEU A 25 -5.50 -35.99 -3.65
C LEU A 25 -5.51 -34.45 -3.84
N ILE A 26 -6.65 -33.81 -3.56
CA ILE A 26 -6.83 -32.37 -3.68
C ILE A 26 -6.39 -31.71 -2.39
N GLN A 27 -5.32 -30.94 -2.42
CA GLN A 27 -4.87 -30.15 -1.27
C GLN A 27 -5.67 -28.89 -1.06
N LYS A 28 -6.00 -28.19 -2.13
CA LYS A 28 -6.75 -26.94 -2.09
C LYS A 28 -7.55 -26.72 -3.36
N LYS A 29 -8.80 -26.23 -3.20
CA LYS A 29 -9.73 -25.94 -4.31
C LYS A 29 -10.11 -24.48 -4.26
N PHE A 30 -9.82 -23.73 -5.33
CA PHE A 30 -10.24 -22.35 -5.49
C PHE A 30 -11.46 -22.30 -6.40
N VAL A 31 -12.51 -21.59 -5.97
CA VAL A 31 -13.74 -21.40 -6.74
C VAL A 31 -13.95 -19.89 -6.88
N PHE A 32 -14.00 -19.39 -8.12
CA PHE A 32 -14.29 -18.01 -8.42
C PHE A 32 -15.72 -17.89 -8.96
N ASP A 33 -16.48 -16.94 -8.44
CA ASP A 33 -17.92 -16.78 -8.76
C ASP A 33 -18.22 -16.16 -10.13
N LYS A 34 -17.21 -15.58 -10.83
CA LYS A 34 -17.42 -14.88 -12.11
C LYS A 34 -16.68 -15.58 -13.25
N SER A 35 -17.40 -15.99 -14.29
CA SER A 35 -16.87 -16.76 -15.43
C SER A 35 -15.81 -16.03 -16.27
N GLU A 36 -15.94 -14.71 -16.50
CA GLU A 36 -14.96 -13.93 -17.27
C GLU A 36 -13.61 -13.72 -16.54
N LEU A 37 -13.63 -13.73 -15.20
CA LEU A 37 -12.41 -13.72 -14.39
C LEU A 37 -11.69 -15.07 -14.46
N ASN A 38 -12.39 -16.17 -14.63
CA ASN A 38 -11.81 -17.52 -14.63
C ASN A 38 -10.77 -17.75 -15.74
N GLU A 39 -10.99 -17.22 -16.96
CA GLU A 39 -10.05 -17.40 -18.06
C GLU A 39 -8.76 -16.58 -17.86
N LYS A 40 -8.87 -15.32 -17.42
CA LYS A 40 -7.70 -14.49 -17.11
C LYS A 40 -6.90 -15.03 -15.93
N PHE A 41 -7.58 -15.50 -14.89
CA PHE A 41 -6.95 -16.15 -13.75
C PHE A 41 -6.25 -17.46 -14.15
N SER A 42 -6.84 -18.26 -15.05
CA SER A 42 -6.22 -19.46 -15.57
C SER A 42 -4.92 -19.17 -16.30
N GLN A 43 -4.94 -18.18 -17.19
CA GLN A 43 -3.74 -17.78 -17.96
C GLN A 43 -2.63 -17.26 -17.04
N LEU A 44 -2.95 -16.46 -16.01
CA LEU A 44 -1.97 -15.96 -15.05
C LEU A 44 -1.33 -17.11 -14.23
N PHE A 45 -2.12 -18.09 -13.78
CA PHE A 45 -1.56 -19.24 -13.07
C PHE A 45 -0.68 -20.12 -13.96
N ASP A 46 -0.93 -20.17 -15.28
CA ASP A 46 -0.09 -20.92 -16.20
C ASP A 46 1.31 -20.31 -16.39
N GLU A 47 1.42 -18.97 -16.18
CA GLU A 47 2.68 -18.25 -16.26
C GLU A 47 3.49 -18.27 -14.95
N ILE A 48 2.85 -18.61 -13.82
CA ILE A 48 3.47 -18.66 -12.51
C ILE A 48 4.09 -20.05 -12.26
N PRO A 49 5.41 -20.14 -12.00
CA PRO A 49 6.03 -21.41 -11.64
C PRO A 49 5.38 -22.04 -10.40
N GLN A 50 5.09 -23.33 -10.48
CA GLN A 50 4.42 -24.10 -9.43
C GLN A 50 5.04 -23.89 -8.04
N GLN A 51 6.35 -23.90 -7.94
CA GLN A 51 7.08 -23.70 -6.68
C GLN A 51 6.69 -22.39 -5.96
N TYR A 52 6.38 -21.32 -6.71
CA TYR A 52 5.96 -20.05 -6.09
C TYR A 52 4.50 -20.06 -5.66
N VAL A 53 3.67 -20.87 -6.30
CA VAL A 53 2.29 -21.11 -5.84
C VAL A 53 2.31 -21.88 -4.51
N GLU A 54 3.11 -22.96 -4.41
CA GLU A 54 3.26 -23.73 -3.19
C GLU A 54 3.86 -22.91 -2.04
N LEU A 55 4.88 -22.11 -2.33
CA LEU A 55 5.46 -21.18 -1.37
C LEU A 55 4.42 -20.16 -0.89
N THR A 56 3.62 -19.60 -1.81
CA THR A 56 2.55 -18.66 -1.45
C THR A 56 1.51 -19.31 -0.54
N VAL A 57 1.11 -20.54 -0.81
CA VAL A 57 0.19 -21.26 0.08
C VAL A 57 0.76 -21.35 1.49
N SER A 58 2.03 -21.74 1.62
CA SER A 58 2.70 -21.84 2.93
C SER A 58 2.79 -20.49 3.64
N ILE A 59 3.11 -19.41 2.91
CA ILE A 59 3.16 -18.04 3.45
C ILE A 59 1.78 -17.59 3.92
N VAL A 60 0.74 -17.80 3.12
CA VAL A 60 -0.64 -17.40 3.46
C VAL A 60 -1.15 -18.17 4.69
N GLU A 61 -0.87 -19.46 4.80
CA GLU A 61 -1.26 -20.26 5.96
C GLU A 61 -0.54 -19.81 7.24
N MET A 62 0.75 -19.54 7.16
CA MET A 62 1.52 -18.97 8.26
C MET A 62 0.95 -17.61 8.66
N ALA A 63 0.69 -16.72 7.70
CA ALA A 63 0.19 -15.39 7.96
C ALA A 63 -1.23 -15.41 8.59
N GLN A 64 -2.13 -16.24 8.09
CA GLN A 64 -3.46 -16.40 8.69
C GLN A 64 -3.39 -16.87 10.16
N LYS A 65 -2.50 -17.81 10.43
CA LYS A 65 -2.28 -18.33 11.79
C LYS A 65 -1.72 -17.27 12.73
N GLU A 66 -0.72 -16.50 12.30
CA GLU A 66 -0.08 -15.50 13.15
C GLU A 66 -0.90 -14.24 13.36
N LEU A 67 -1.62 -13.80 12.33
CA LEU A 67 -2.48 -12.62 12.41
C LEU A 67 -3.86 -12.92 12.99
N GLY A 68 -4.26 -14.20 13.06
CA GLY A 68 -5.60 -14.60 13.53
C GLY A 68 -6.73 -14.18 12.58
N VAL A 69 -6.44 -14.00 11.29
CA VAL A 69 -7.39 -13.51 10.29
C VAL A 69 -7.62 -14.52 9.18
N ARG A 70 -8.71 -14.33 8.42
CA ARG A 70 -8.94 -15.03 7.16
C ARG A 70 -8.73 -14.07 6.01
N PHE A 71 -8.04 -14.54 4.98
CA PHE A 71 -7.84 -13.78 3.77
C PHE A 71 -8.85 -14.21 2.68
N ASP A 72 -9.17 -13.26 1.81
CA ASP A 72 -9.87 -13.54 0.56
C ASP A 72 -9.01 -14.44 -0.34
N SER A 73 -9.66 -15.29 -1.14
CA SER A 73 -8.96 -16.24 -2.02
C SER A 73 -8.11 -15.59 -3.12
N SER A 74 -8.37 -14.33 -3.46
CA SER A 74 -7.57 -13.58 -4.44
C SER A 74 -6.10 -13.41 -4.02
N ILE A 75 -5.79 -13.49 -2.72
CA ILE A 75 -4.42 -13.38 -2.20
C ILE A 75 -3.48 -14.42 -2.81
N TYR A 76 -3.95 -15.63 -3.07
CA TYR A 76 -3.10 -16.69 -3.60
C TYR A 76 -2.56 -16.34 -4.98
N LEU A 77 -3.38 -15.75 -5.84
CA LEU A 77 -2.92 -15.29 -7.15
C LEU A 77 -2.06 -14.05 -7.03
N ALA A 78 -2.56 -13.02 -6.34
CA ALA A 78 -1.88 -11.73 -6.24
C ALA A 78 -0.49 -11.85 -5.59
N LEU A 79 -0.36 -12.67 -4.54
CA LEU A 79 0.92 -12.88 -3.86
C LEU A 79 1.85 -13.83 -4.65
N SER A 80 1.32 -14.84 -5.34
CA SER A 80 2.13 -15.70 -6.21
C SER A 80 2.75 -14.92 -7.36
N ASP A 81 1.97 -14.03 -7.97
CA ASP A 81 2.44 -13.15 -9.03
C ASP A 81 3.50 -12.19 -8.48
N HIS A 82 3.24 -11.54 -7.35
CA HIS A 82 4.21 -10.66 -6.70
C HIS A 82 5.54 -11.38 -6.40
N ILE A 83 5.52 -12.56 -5.78
CA ILE A 83 6.72 -13.34 -5.46
C ILE A 83 7.48 -13.69 -6.74
N THR A 84 6.77 -14.10 -7.79
CA THR A 84 7.38 -14.43 -9.08
C THR A 84 8.15 -13.23 -9.66
N TYR A 85 7.54 -12.05 -9.66
CA TYR A 85 8.18 -10.83 -10.14
C TYR A 85 9.31 -10.37 -9.22
N ALA A 86 9.15 -10.47 -7.90
CA ALA A 86 10.19 -10.12 -6.95
C ALA A 86 11.45 -10.98 -7.12
N VAL A 87 11.29 -12.30 -7.30
CA VAL A 87 12.42 -13.21 -7.59
C VAL A 87 13.07 -12.90 -8.95
N ARG A 88 12.28 -12.57 -9.98
CA ARG A 88 12.81 -12.16 -11.30
C ARG A 88 13.62 -10.88 -11.21
N ARG A 89 13.13 -9.86 -10.48
CA ARG A 89 13.85 -8.60 -10.24
C ARG A 89 15.16 -8.84 -9.48
N TYR A 90 15.11 -9.61 -8.41
CA TYR A 90 16.30 -9.95 -7.63
C TYR A 90 17.40 -10.55 -8.52
N LYS A 91 17.06 -11.52 -9.39
CA LYS A 91 18.01 -12.15 -10.33
C LYS A 91 18.59 -11.19 -11.35
N LYS A 92 17.91 -10.06 -11.61
CA LYS A 92 18.37 -8.98 -12.51
C LYS A 92 19.08 -7.86 -11.75
N ASN A 93 19.24 -7.94 -10.42
CA ASN A 93 19.72 -6.86 -9.55
C ASN A 93 18.87 -5.59 -9.62
N GLU A 94 17.57 -5.73 -9.89
CA GLU A 94 16.60 -4.62 -9.94
C GLU A 94 15.91 -4.53 -8.58
N ASN A 95 16.37 -3.62 -7.71
CA ASN A 95 15.72 -3.37 -6.43
C ASN A 95 14.58 -2.37 -6.59
N LEU A 96 13.40 -2.74 -6.11
CA LEU A 96 12.23 -1.86 -6.07
C LEU A 96 12.11 -1.22 -4.68
N LYS A 97 12.04 0.11 -4.63
CA LYS A 97 11.77 0.83 -3.39
C LYS A 97 10.27 0.92 -3.14
N ASN A 98 9.86 0.67 -1.91
CA ASN A 98 8.48 0.79 -1.51
C ASN A 98 8.22 2.20 -0.93
N ALA A 99 7.52 3.03 -1.70
CA ALA A 99 7.18 4.39 -1.28
C ALA A 99 6.31 4.42 0.01
N LEU A 100 5.61 3.32 0.31
CA LEU A 100 4.74 3.18 1.47
C LEU A 100 5.40 2.44 2.65
N LEU A 101 6.71 2.14 2.59
CA LEU A 101 7.36 1.32 3.60
C LEU A 101 7.23 1.91 5.01
N PHE A 102 7.32 3.24 5.13
CA PHE A 102 7.17 3.93 6.42
C PHE A 102 5.76 3.75 6.98
N GLU A 103 4.73 3.92 6.15
CA GLU A 103 3.32 3.76 6.51
C GLU A 103 3.04 2.34 6.92
N VAL A 104 3.49 1.38 6.13
CA VAL A 104 3.29 -0.04 6.40
C VAL A 104 3.90 -0.41 7.75
N LYS A 105 5.14 -0.03 8.03
CA LYS A 105 5.80 -0.27 9.32
C LYS A 105 5.04 0.36 10.48
N LYS A 106 4.48 1.54 10.29
CA LYS A 106 3.82 2.31 11.35
C LYS A 106 2.39 1.87 11.60
N PHE A 107 1.65 1.58 10.55
CA PHE A 107 0.20 1.37 10.62
C PHE A 107 -0.22 -0.08 10.54
N TYR A 108 0.65 -0.94 9.99
CA TYR A 108 0.45 -2.38 9.87
C TYR A 108 1.65 -3.16 10.45
N PRO A 109 2.05 -2.84 11.71
CA PRO A 109 3.26 -3.42 12.30
C PRO A 109 3.18 -4.95 12.43
N ASN A 110 1.99 -5.50 12.64
CA ASN A 110 1.78 -6.94 12.76
C ASN A 110 1.93 -7.63 11.40
N GLU A 111 1.28 -7.10 10.37
CA GLU A 111 1.37 -7.60 8.99
C GLU A 111 2.79 -7.45 8.47
N PHE A 112 3.46 -6.34 8.77
CA PHE A 112 4.86 -6.14 8.40
C PHE A 112 5.79 -7.14 9.07
N LYS A 113 5.59 -7.42 10.37
CA LYS A 113 6.37 -8.43 11.10
C LYS A 113 6.19 -9.83 10.51
N VAL A 114 4.97 -10.18 10.11
CA VAL A 114 4.67 -11.47 9.46
C VAL A 114 5.25 -11.49 8.04
N ALA A 115 5.22 -10.38 7.33
CA ALA A 115 5.83 -10.25 6.01
C ALA A 115 7.35 -10.41 6.03
N LEU A 116 8.05 -9.94 7.07
CA LEU A 116 9.49 -10.22 7.26
C LEU A 116 9.77 -11.72 7.34
N LYS A 117 8.95 -12.49 8.08
CA LYS A 117 9.07 -13.97 8.12
C LYS A 117 8.80 -14.60 6.75
N SER A 118 7.95 -13.98 5.93
CA SER A 118 7.72 -14.44 4.56
C SER A 118 8.97 -14.28 3.71
N LEU A 119 9.81 -13.25 3.95
CA LEU A 119 11.11 -13.11 3.27
C LEU A 119 12.06 -14.26 3.62
N ASP A 120 12.07 -14.71 4.88
CA ASP A 120 12.89 -15.87 5.29
C ASP A 120 12.46 -17.14 4.55
N MET A 121 11.14 -17.35 4.38
CA MET A 121 10.60 -18.48 3.61
C MET A 121 10.99 -18.38 2.13
N ILE A 122 10.89 -17.19 1.54
CA ILE A 122 11.30 -16.93 0.16
C ILE A 122 12.79 -17.19 -0.03
N GLN A 123 13.62 -16.72 0.91
CA GLN A 123 15.06 -16.96 0.88
C GLN A 123 15.39 -18.45 0.97
N TYR A 124 14.72 -19.18 1.84
CA TYR A 124 14.90 -20.63 1.98
C TYR A 124 14.61 -21.39 0.68
N GLU A 125 13.48 -21.09 0.04
CA GLU A 125 13.04 -21.79 -1.17
C GLU A 125 13.74 -21.34 -2.46
N THR A 126 14.20 -20.08 -2.53
CA THR A 126 14.69 -19.48 -3.78
C THR A 126 16.17 -19.09 -3.74
N GLY A 127 16.77 -19.01 -2.54
CA GLY A 127 18.10 -18.45 -2.33
C GLY A 127 18.18 -16.92 -2.46
N CYS A 128 17.05 -16.23 -2.68
CA CYS A 128 17.00 -14.79 -2.90
C CYS A 128 16.86 -14.03 -1.57
N ILE A 129 17.85 -13.18 -1.25
CA ILE A 129 17.81 -12.30 -0.06
C ILE A 129 17.13 -10.99 -0.46
N MET A 130 15.88 -10.81 -0.04
CA MET A 130 15.08 -9.65 -0.38
C MET A 130 15.18 -8.54 0.69
N THR A 131 14.91 -7.30 0.28
CA THR A 131 14.94 -6.13 1.17
C THR A 131 13.63 -5.97 1.94
N GLU A 132 13.64 -5.14 2.99
CA GLU A 132 12.41 -4.77 3.73
C GLU A 132 11.35 -4.11 2.84
N ASP A 133 11.74 -3.53 1.71
CA ASP A 133 10.78 -2.99 0.74
C ASP A 133 9.82 -4.07 0.22
N GLU A 134 10.34 -5.27 -0.07
CA GLU A 134 9.52 -6.41 -0.47
C GLU A 134 8.62 -6.90 0.67
N ALA A 135 9.10 -6.88 1.94
CA ALA A 135 8.23 -7.14 3.08
C ALA A 135 7.09 -6.13 3.17
N GLY A 136 7.35 -4.85 2.85
CA GLY A 136 6.32 -3.84 2.77
C GLY A 136 5.24 -4.17 1.73
N TYR A 137 5.63 -4.63 0.55
CA TYR A 137 4.66 -5.05 -0.49
C TYR A 137 3.88 -6.31 -0.06
N ILE A 138 4.54 -7.31 0.53
CA ILE A 138 3.89 -8.52 1.03
C ILE A 138 2.88 -8.16 2.15
N ALA A 139 3.26 -7.30 3.10
CA ALA A 139 2.35 -6.82 4.14
C ALA A 139 1.09 -6.16 3.55
N MET A 140 1.25 -5.38 2.48
CA MET A 140 0.13 -4.78 1.76
C MET A 140 -0.79 -5.84 1.12
N HIS A 141 -0.25 -6.94 0.61
CA HIS A 141 -1.08 -8.06 0.14
C HIS A 141 -1.89 -8.68 1.28
N PHE A 142 -1.31 -8.81 2.49
CA PHE A 142 -2.03 -9.30 3.66
C PHE A 142 -3.16 -8.35 4.06
N VAL A 143 -2.88 -7.04 4.15
CA VAL A 143 -3.88 -6.01 4.47
C VAL A 143 -5.03 -6.03 3.45
N ASN A 144 -4.70 -6.12 2.15
CA ASN A 144 -5.69 -6.16 1.07
C ASN A 144 -6.63 -7.33 1.11
N ALA A 145 -6.11 -8.48 1.50
CA ALA A 145 -6.85 -9.72 1.49
C ALA A 145 -7.67 -9.94 2.77
N GLN A 146 -7.50 -9.14 3.81
CA GLN A 146 -8.36 -9.20 4.98
C GLN A 146 -9.78 -8.77 4.61
N GLN A 147 -10.78 -9.55 5.02
CA GLN A 147 -12.19 -9.32 4.64
C GLN A 147 -12.78 -8.00 5.14
N ASN A 148 -12.06 -7.24 5.97
CA ASN A 148 -12.42 -5.92 6.45
C ASN A 148 -11.84 -4.79 5.59
N GLY A 149 -11.94 -4.89 4.28
CA GLY A 149 -11.32 -4.04 3.24
C GLY A 149 -11.43 -2.51 3.33
N GLU A 150 -11.91 -1.95 4.45
CA GLU A 150 -11.96 -0.49 4.68
C GLU A 150 -10.57 0.13 4.88
N GLU A 151 -9.62 -0.59 5.51
CA GLU A 151 -8.30 -0.03 5.84
C GLU A 151 -7.40 0.20 4.62
N MET A 152 -7.47 -0.67 3.61
CA MET A 152 -6.69 -0.48 2.38
C MET A 152 -7.16 0.72 1.58
N SER A 153 -8.46 0.94 1.50
CA SER A 153 -9.04 2.13 0.87
C SER A 153 -8.46 3.41 1.51
N GLN A 154 -8.22 3.40 2.83
CA GLN A 154 -7.64 4.53 3.54
C GLN A 154 -6.16 4.76 3.15
N THR A 155 -5.33 3.71 3.10
CA THR A 155 -3.91 3.87 2.75
C THR A 155 -3.72 4.41 1.33
N VAL A 156 -4.48 3.92 0.37
CA VAL A 156 -4.48 4.45 -1.01
C VAL A 156 -4.95 5.91 -1.03
N LYS A 157 -6.01 6.24 -0.30
CA LYS A 157 -6.52 7.62 -0.18
C LYS A 157 -5.51 8.56 0.47
N VAL A 158 -4.83 8.11 1.54
CA VAL A 158 -3.78 8.88 2.21
C VAL A 158 -2.62 9.17 1.26
N THR A 159 -2.14 8.15 0.54
CA THR A 159 -1.04 8.32 -0.43
C THR A 159 -1.41 9.29 -1.53
N LYS A 160 -2.58 9.11 -2.13
CA LYS A 160 -3.08 10.02 -3.17
C LYS A 160 -3.19 11.46 -2.65
N MET A 161 -3.72 11.67 -1.45
CA MET A 161 -3.84 13.00 -0.85
C MET A 161 -2.46 13.65 -0.63
N VAL A 162 -1.46 12.87 -0.21
CA VAL A 162 -0.08 13.36 -0.07
C VAL A 162 0.45 13.85 -1.42
N GLU A 163 0.36 13.04 -2.46
CA GLU A 163 0.80 13.38 -3.82
C GLU A 163 0.08 14.64 -4.34
N ASP A 164 -1.24 14.69 -4.22
CA ASP A 164 -2.04 15.81 -4.69
C ASP A 164 -1.67 17.12 -3.96
N ILE A 165 -1.47 17.08 -2.63
CA ILE A 165 -1.06 18.28 -1.87
C ILE A 165 0.36 18.71 -2.25
N LEU A 166 1.30 17.79 -2.43
CA LEU A 166 2.65 18.11 -2.90
C LEU A 166 2.61 18.76 -4.28
N HIS A 167 1.83 18.23 -5.21
CA HIS A 167 1.63 18.82 -6.54
C HIS A 167 1.00 20.23 -6.48
N ILE A 168 0.02 20.47 -5.58
CA ILE A 168 -0.55 21.79 -5.37
C ILE A 168 0.52 22.78 -4.94
N VAL A 169 1.42 22.39 -4.02
CA VAL A 169 2.50 23.23 -3.53
C VAL A 169 3.54 23.51 -4.62
N GLU A 170 4.02 22.46 -5.31
CA GLU A 170 4.96 22.60 -6.41
C GLU A 170 4.42 23.51 -7.52
N TYR A 171 3.15 23.31 -7.91
CA TYR A 171 2.49 24.13 -8.92
C TYR A 171 2.31 25.59 -8.46
N HIS A 172 1.97 25.81 -7.18
CA HIS A 172 1.77 27.16 -6.66
C HIS A 172 3.06 27.98 -6.68
N TYR A 173 4.18 27.34 -6.29
CA TYR A 173 5.48 28.02 -6.21
C TYR A 173 6.31 27.90 -7.50
N GLN A 174 5.87 27.13 -8.47
CA GLN A 174 6.58 26.81 -9.72
C GLN A 174 7.99 26.24 -9.44
N ILE A 175 8.09 25.31 -8.48
CA ILE A 175 9.34 24.66 -8.07
C ILE A 175 9.15 23.15 -8.01
N LYS A 176 10.28 22.43 -8.01
CA LYS A 176 10.34 21.03 -7.56
C LYS A 176 10.84 21.00 -6.12
N LEU A 177 10.15 20.23 -5.28
CA LEU A 177 10.54 20.06 -3.89
C LEU A 177 11.74 19.10 -3.80
N ASP A 178 12.68 19.41 -2.92
CA ASP A 178 13.83 18.54 -2.63
C ASP A 178 13.41 17.40 -1.70
N GLU A 179 13.16 16.22 -2.27
CA GLU A 179 12.70 15.02 -1.57
C GLU A 179 13.72 14.52 -0.52
N ASN A 180 15.01 14.87 -0.66
CA ASN A 180 16.06 14.48 0.27
C ASN A 180 16.15 15.43 1.47
N SER A 181 15.44 16.55 1.44
CA SER A 181 15.51 17.53 2.52
C SER A 181 14.73 17.10 3.76
N LEU A 182 15.25 17.45 4.94
CA LEU A 182 14.55 17.21 6.21
C LEU A 182 13.20 17.94 6.28
N ASN A 183 13.08 19.10 5.62
CA ASN A 183 11.84 19.87 5.60
C ASN A 183 10.77 19.16 4.74
N TYR A 184 11.16 18.57 3.62
CA TYR A 184 10.27 17.72 2.81
C TYR A 184 9.76 16.53 3.61
N THR A 185 10.66 15.77 4.23
CA THR A 185 10.29 14.61 5.07
C THR A 185 9.30 15.01 6.18
N ARG A 186 9.53 16.14 6.85
CA ARG A 186 8.62 16.65 7.89
C ARG A 186 7.27 17.07 7.32
N PHE A 187 7.27 17.72 6.15
CA PHE A 187 6.04 18.15 5.50
C PHE A 187 5.21 16.94 5.04
N VAL A 188 5.80 15.97 4.36
CA VAL A 188 5.13 14.73 3.96
C VAL A 188 4.57 13.98 5.17
N THR A 189 5.36 13.87 6.24
CA THR A 189 4.91 13.25 7.49
C THR A 189 3.68 13.97 8.07
N HIS A 190 3.69 15.31 8.08
CA HIS A 190 2.54 16.08 8.54
C HIS A 190 1.29 15.83 7.68
N ILE A 191 1.40 15.89 6.35
CA ILE A 191 0.27 15.61 5.44
C ILE A 191 -0.31 14.21 5.69
N ARG A 192 0.56 13.21 5.88
CA ARG A 192 0.13 11.83 6.17
C ARG A 192 -0.68 11.72 7.45
N TYR A 193 -0.20 12.33 8.54
CA TYR A 193 -0.93 12.34 9.81
C TYR A 193 -2.26 13.07 9.70
N PHE A 194 -2.26 14.21 9.02
CA PHE A 194 -3.49 14.96 8.74
C PHE A 194 -4.48 14.12 7.94
N ALA A 195 -4.07 13.55 6.80
CA ALA A 195 -4.92 12.73 5.95
C ALA A 195 -5.53 11.54 6.70
N ARG A 196 -4.75 10.90 7.57
CA ARG A 196 -5.23 9.80 8.38
C ARG A 196 -6.31 10.22 9.38
N ARG A 197 -6.09 11.30 10.13
CA ARG A 197 -7.11 11.86 11.05
C ARG A 197 -8.37 12.28 10.31
N LEU A 198 -8.20 12.86 9.11
CA LEU A 198 -9.30 13.27 8.26
C LEU A 198 -10.17 12.06 7.85
N PHE A 199 -9.57 10.98 7.37
CA PHE A 199 -10.31 9.77 6.98
C PHE A 199 -10.86 8.98 8.18
N ALA A 200 -10.20 9.06 9.36
CA ALA A 200 -10.71 8.52 10.60
C ALA A 200 -11.81 9.40 11.25
N LYS A 201 -12.10 10.59 10.69
CA LYS A 201 -13.00 11.61 11.26
C LYS A 201 -12.59 12.09 12.67
N GLU A 202 -11.29 12.12 12.94
CA GLU A 202 -10.67 12.49 14.22
C GLU A 202 -10.05 13.89 14.17
N LEU A 203 -10.55 14.79 13.34
CA LEU A 203 -10.08 16.18 13.30
C LEU A 203 -10.61 16.95 14.50
N ASN A 204 -9.69 17.52 15.28
CA ASN A 204 -10.04 18.40 16.40
C ASN A 204 -10.69 19.70 15.90
N GLN A 205 -11.64 20.21 16.66
CA GLN A 205 -12.29 21.49 16.38
C GLN A 205 -11.68 22.65 17.17
N ASP A 206 -10.49 22.47 17.73
CA ASP A 206 -9.83 23.52 18.50
C ASP A 206 -9.37 24.66 17.56
N THR A 207 -9.70 25.89 17.95
CA THR A 207 -9.41 27.08 17.16
C THR A 207 -8.50 28.01 17.96
N ASP A 208 -7.19 27.96 17.71
CA ASP A 208 -6.27 29.02 18.12
C ASP A 208 -6.28 30.12 17.06
N ASP A 209 -7.26 31.02 17.13
CA ASP A 209 -7.44 32.09 16.17
C ASP A 209 -6.33 33.12 16.23
N ILE A 210 -5.68 33.31 17.37
CA ILE A 210 -4.58 34.30 17.52
C ILE A 210 -3.35 33.84 16.74
N LEU A 211 -2.93 32.61 16.93
CA LEU A 211 -1.77 32.06 16.20
C LEU A 211 -2.04 32.02 14.70
N TYR A 212 -3.24 31.62 14.28
CA TYR A 212 -3.64 31.59 12.89
C TYR A 212 -3.50 32.97 12.22
N GLN A 213 -4.00 34.05 12.84
CA GLN A 213 -3.90 35.40 12.29
C GLN A 213 -2.44 35.85 12.16
N GLN A 214 -1.60 35.64 13.20
CA GLN A 214 -0.19 36.00 13.16
C GLN A 214 0.58 35.27 12.05
N ILE A 215 0.36 33.98 11.86
CA ILE A 215 1.02 33.18 10.85
C ILE A 215 0.54 33.55 9.43
N ARG A 216 -0.74 33.82 9.26
CA ARG A 216 -1.33 34.28 8.01
C ARG A 216 -0.71 35.62 7.55
N GLU A 217 -0.57 36.58 8.48
CA GLU A 217 0.04 37.88 8.17
C GLU A 217 1.53 37.76 7.84
N ARG A 218 2.23 36.87 8.54
CA ARG A 218 3.67 36.66 8.36
C ARG A 218 4.01 35.90 7.08
N TYR A 219 3.16 35.00 6.62
CA TYR A 219 3.40 34.13 5.45
C TYR A 219 2.28 34.19 4.43
N PRO A 220 2.03 35.36 3.80
CA PRO A 220 0.88 35.55 2.90
C PRO A 220 0.92 34.63 1.65
N ASP A 221 2.13 34.28 1.16
CA ASP A 221 2.27 33.36 0.03
C ASP A 221 1.88 31.93 0.41
N ALA A 222 2.32 31.46 1.58
CA ALA A 222 1.94 30.16 2.09
C ALA A 222 0.42 30.10 2.38
N TYR A 223 -0.16 31.19 2.88
CA TYR A 223 -1.59 31.29 3.06
C TYR A 223 -2.36 31.11 1.73
N ARG A 224 -1.93 31.80 0.65
CA ARG A 224 -2.54 31.64 -0.68
C ARG A 224 -2.44 30.19 -1.20
N CYS A 225 -1.33 29.53 -0.92
CA CYS A 225 -1.16 28.11 -1.24
C CYS A 225 -2.13 27.23 -0.43
N VAL A 226 -2.22 27.46 0.89
CA VAL A 226 -3.11 26.70 1.79
C VAL A 226 -4.58 26.85 1.40
N LEU A 227 -5.01 28.01 0.88
CA LEU A 227 -6.37 28.17 0.36
C LEU A 227 -6.67 27.21 -0.81
N LYS A 228 -5.67 26.89 -1.65
CA LYS A 228 -5.83 25.88 -2.71
C LYS A 228 -5.93 24.48 -2.14
N VAL A 229 -5.12 24.16 -1.10
CA VAL A 229 -5.20 22.90 -0.38
C VAL A 229 -6.57 22.77 0.31
N LYS A 230 -7.05 23.82 0.97
CA LYS A 230 -8.38 23.85 1.59
C LYS A 230 -9.48 23.54 0.58
N LYS A 231 -9.43 24.19 -0.59
CA LYS A 231 -10.39 23.95 -1.68
C LYS A 231 -10.34 22.50 -2.15
N TYR A 232 -9.16 21.95 -2.39
CA TYR A 232 -8.97 20.55 -2.78
C TYR A 232 -9.61 19.58 -1.77
N ILE A 233 -9.35 19.78 -0.47
CA ILE A 233 -9.88 18.92 0.59
C ILE A 233 -11.40 19.03 0.67
N LYS A 234 -11.96 20.26 0.55
CA LYS A 234 -13.41 20.45 0.55
C LYS A 234 -14.09 19.73 -0.63
N GLU A 235 -13.50 19.85 -1.83
CA GLU A 235 -14.04 19.25 -3.06
C GLU A 235 -13.97 17.72 -3.08
N ASN A 236 -12.91 17.12 -2.49
CA ASN A 236 -12.66 15.68 -2.56
C ASN A 236 -13.10 14.90 -1.31
N CYS A 237 -13.22 15.56 -0.16
CA CYS A 237 -13.54 14.92 1.12
C CYS A 237 -14.79 15.49 1.81
N ASP A 238 -15.34 16.60 1.31
CA ASP A 238 -16.44 17.38 1.92
C ASP A 238 -16.15 17.83 3.38
N ILE A 239 -14.87 18.11 3.68
CA ILE A 239 -14.42 18.53 5.02
C ILE A 239 -13.83 19.94 4.93
N GLU A 240 -14.15 20.79 5.91
CA GLU A 240 -13.54 22.11 6.08
C GLU A 240 -12.27 22.00 6.94
N LEU A 241 -11.16 22.62 6.47
CA LEU A 241 -9.96 22.74 7.28
C LEU A 241 -10.18 23.73 8.43
N THR A 242 -9.73 23.35 9.62
CA THR A 242 -9.70 24.23 10.79
C THR A 242 -8.57 25.26 10.68
N ASN A 243 -8.62 26.32 11.48
CA ASN A 243 -7.55 27.33 11.54
C ASN A 243 -6.24 26.72 12.06
N GLU A 244 -6.31 25.74 12.94
CA GLU A 244 -5.14 24.99 13.43
C GLU A 244 -4.45 24.23 12.28
N GLU A 245 -5.19 23.45 11.50
CA GLU A 245 -4.64 22.71 10.36
C GLU A 245 -4.08 23.65 9.28
N MET A 246 -4.76 24.75 9.00
CA MET A 246 -4.27 25.77 8.07
C MET A 246 -2.96 26.39 8.57
N THR A 247 -2.83 26.62 9.88
CA THR A 247 -1.60 27.13 10.50
C THR A 247 -0.44 26.16 10.32
N TYR A 248 -0.65 24.89 10.59
CA TYR A 248 0.37 23.85 10.37
C TYR A 248 0.78 23.75 8.91
N PHE A 249 -0.17 23.77 7.98
CA PHE A 249 0.14 23.76 6.54
C PHE A 249 0.97 25.01 6.15
N MET A 250 0.59 26.21 6.59
CA MET A 250 1.35 27.44 6.31
C MET A 250 2.80 27.35 6.76
N LEU A 251 3.02 26.88 7.99
CA LEU A 251 4.37 26.73 8.55
C LEU A 251 5.22 25.72 7.77
N HIS A 252 4.66 24.58 7.44
CA HIS A 252 5.39 23.52 6.71
C HIS A 252 5.66 23.92 5.26
N ILE A 253 4.67 24.47 4.56
CA ILE A 253 4.83 24.96 3.19
C ILE A 253 5.90 26.05 3.15
N ASN A 254 5.84 27.03 4.06
CA ASN A 254 6.88 28.07 4.10
C ASN A 254 8.27 27.47 4.30
N ARG A 255 8.44 26.49 5.21
CA ARG A 255 9.75 25.88 5.49
C ARG A 255 10.29 25.05 4.33
N VAL A 256 9.43 24.31 3.63
CA VAL A 256 9.87 23.47 2.51
C VAL A 256 10.21 24.30 1.27
N CYS A 257 9.54 25.44 1.07
CA CYS A 257 9.74 26.31 -0.09
C CYS A 257 10.81 27.40 0.12
N SER A 258 11.12 27.82 1.36
CA SER A 258 12.00 28.97 1.63
C SER A 258 13.47 28.73 1.27
N ARG A 259 13.95 27.48 1.24
CA ARG A 259 15.33 27.14 0.89
C ARG A 259 15.61 26.99 -0.61
N ILE A 260 14.59 27.03 -1.43
CA ILE A 260 14.74 26.87 -2.90
C ILE A 260 14.87 28.24 -3.56
N LYS A 261 14.56 29.33 -2.83
CA LYS A 261 14.67 30.74 -3.31
C LYS A 261 15.98 31.41 -2.93
N SER A 262 16.88 30.74 -2.26
CA SER A 262 18.25 31.17 -1.94
C SER A 262 19.27 30.39 -2.75
#